data_2fd598154d72c2520a80c7a0b96e6abf
#
_entry.id   2fd598154d72c2520a80c7a0b96e6abf
#
_cell.length_a   1.000
_cell.length_b   1.000
_cell.length_c   1.000
_cell.angle_alpha   90.00
_cell.angle_beta   90.00
_cell.angle_gamma   90.00
#
_symmetry.space_group_name_H-M   'P 1'
#
loop_
_entity.id
_entity.type
_entity.pdbx_description
1 polymer ?
#
loop_
_entity_poly.entity_id
_entity_poly.type
_entity_poly.pdbx_seq_one_letter_code
_entity_poly.pdbx_strand_id
1 'polypeptide(L)'
;MNKHEFRQLFDEKILILDGATGTNLMNAGMPLGVCPEKYILEHKEVMLELQTSYLNAGTDILYAPTFTCNRLKLREYGLENNLYQMNMDLVALSKQAVAECGHGYVAGDLTMTGEMLYPMGKLQFEELVDIYKEQIKVLVEAGCDLLVVETMMSLAETRAAVIAANEICDLPV
;
A
#
# COMPACT_ATOMS: atom_id res chain seq x y z
N MET A 1 -0.42 12.74 -9.05
CA MET A 1 0.32 13.88 -8.43
C MET A 1 1.80 13.70 -8.66
N ASN A 2 2.57 14.75 -9.01
CA ASN A 2 4.02 14.67 -9.15
C ASN A 2 4.75 15.16 -7.88
N LYS A 3 6.08 14.92 -7.80
CA LYS A 3 6.90 15.28 -6.63
C LYS A 3 6.89 16.79 -6.30
N HIS A 4 6.74 17.65 -7.30
CA HIS A 4 6.69 19.10 -7.10
C HIS A 4 5.37 19.54 -6.50
N GLU A 5 4.26 19.05 -7.04
CA GLU A 5 2.91 19.30 -6.51
C GLU A 5 2.79 18.82 -5.06
N PHE A 6 3.36 17.63 -4.75
CA PHE A 6 3.34 17.10 -3.40
C PHE A 6 4.14 17.96 -2.41
N ARG A 7 5.30 18.48 -2.83
CA ARG A 7 6.07 19.43 -1.99
C ARG A 7 5.30 20.71 -1.69
N GLN A 8 4.59 21.25 -2.66
CA GLN A 8 3.78 22.45 -2.45
C GLN A 8 2.68 22.20 -1.40
N LEU A 9 2.06 21.02 -1.38
CA LEU A 9 1.08 20.67 -0.34
C LEU A 9 1.68 20.70 1.06
N PHE A 10 2.92 20.24 1.25
CA PHE A 10 3.62 20.31 2.54
C PHE A 10 3.95 21.74 2.97
N ASP A 11 4.19 22.64 2.02
CA ASP A 11 4.45 24.04 2.32
C ASP A 11 3.17 24.79 2.77
N GLU A 12 2.01 24.29 2.34
CA GLU A 12 0.71 24.90 2.63
C GLU A 12 0.07 24.39 3.93
N LYS A 13 0.23 23.10 4.23
CA LYS A 13 -0.39 22.47 5.42
C LYS A 13 0.31 21.19 5.87
N ILE A 14 0.03 20.82 7.12
CA ILE A 14 0.36 19.48 7.61
C ILE A 14 -0.61 18.48 6.97
N LEU A 15 -0.08 17.46 6.30
CA LEU A 15 -0.88 16.37 5.73
C LEU A 15 -1.08 15.27 6.77
N ILE A 16 -2.32 14.85 6.92
CA ILE A 16 -2.72 13.80 7.87
C ILE A 16 -2.96 12.51 7.08
N LEU A 17 -2.25 11.46 7.46
CA LEU A 17 -2.49 10.10 6.96
C LEU A 17 -3.57 9.42 7.79
N ASP A 18 -4.21 8.39 7.23
CA ASP A 18 -5.18 7.60 7.96
C ASP A 18 -4.51 6.73 9.06
N GLY A 19 -5.33 5.98 9.78
CA GLY A 19 -4.91 5.27 10.99
C GLY A 19 -4.99 3.74 10.85
N ALA A 20 -5.16 3.08 12.00
CA ALA A 20 -5.11 1.64 12.11
C ALA A 20 -6.16 0.93 11.23
N THR A 21 -5.69 0.04 10.35
CA THR A 21 -6.56 -0.82 9.51
C THR A 21 -6.75 -2.20 10.15
N GLY A 22 -5.67 -2.90 10.48
CA GLY A 22 -5.74 -4.28 10.96
C GLY A 22 -6.60 -4.47 12.21
N THR A 23 -6.46 -3.60 13.21
CA THR A 23 -7.26 -3.65 14.45
C THR A 23 -8.75 -3.42 14.15
N ASN A 24 -9.07 -2.49 13.27
CA ASN A 24 -10.46 -2.22 12.89
C ASN A 24 -11.08 -3.39 12.12
N LEU A 25 -10.33 -4.02 11.23
CA LEU A 25 -10.79 -5.24 10.53
C LEU A 25 -11.04 -6.39 11.50
N MET A 26 -10.16 -6.60 12.49
CA MET A 26 -10.38 -7.61 13.54
C MET A 26 -11.63 -7.32 14.36
N ASN A 27 -11.86 -6.06 14.74
CA ASN A 27 -13.07 -5.64 15.45
C ASN A 27 -14.34 -5.83 14.58
N ALA A 28 -14.22 -5.73 13.26
CA ALA A 28 -15.28 -6.02 12.31
C ALA A 28 -15.46 -7.52 11.99
N GLY A 29 -14.69 -8.40 12.66
CA GLY A 29 -14.84 -9.85 12.56
C GLY A 29 -13.81 -10.57 11.68
N MET A 30 -12.75 -9.91 11.23
CA MET A 30 -11.67 -10.57 10.49
C MET A 30 -10.98 -11.62 11.38
N PRO A 31 -10.94 -12.89 10.97
CA PRO A 31 -10.27 -13.95 11.73
C PRO A 31 -8.73 -13.75 11.73
N LEU A 32 -8.07 -14.31 12.75
CA LEU A 32 -6.62 -14.39 12.75
C LEU A 32 -6.11 -15.41 11.71
N GLY A 33 -4.95 -15.10 11.10
CA GLY A 33 -4.27 -16.03 10.19
C GLY A 33 -4.82 -16.06 8.76
N VAL A 34 -5.75 -15.18 8.42
CA VAL A 34 -6.22 -14.99 7.04
C VAL A 34 -5.39 -13.90 6.34
N CYS A 35 -5.39 -13.90 5.00
CA CYS A 35 -4.84 -12.81 4.23
C CYS A 35 -5.76 -11.58 4.37
N PRO A 36 -5.27 -10.47 4.97
CA PRO A 36 -6.11 -9.29 5.22
C PRO A 36 -6.67 -8.69 3.91
N GLU A 37 -5.86 -8.63 2.87
CA GLU A 37 -6.24 -8.06 1.57
C GLU A 37 -7.36 -8.88 0.90
N LYS A 38 -7.29 -10.21 1.00
CA LYS A 38 -8.37 -11.08 0.53
C LYS A 38 -9.63 -10.86 1.33
N TYR A 39 -9.53 -10.78 2.66
CA TYR A 39 -10.69 -10.50 3.51
C TYR A 39 -11.34 -9.16 3.15
N ILE A 40 -10.55 -8.10 2.94
CA ILE A 40 -11.04 -6.79 2.52
C ILE A 40 -11.80 -6.88 1.19
N LEU A 41 -11.27 -7.61 0.21
CA LEU A 41 -11.94 -7.77 -1.09
C LEU A 41 -13.25 -8.58 -1.01
N GLU A 42 -13.37 -9.47 -0.02
CA GLU A 42 -14.59 -10.23 0.26
C GLU A 42 -15.61 -9.44 1.12
N HIS A 43 -15.15 -8.38 1.83
CA HIS A 43 -15.93 -7.54 2.76
C HIS A 43 -15.66 -6.05 2.51
N LYS A 44 -15.84 -5.62 1.26
CA LYS A 44 -15.47 -4.27 0.79
C LYS A 44 -16.14 -3.14 1.58
N GLU A 45 -17.36 -3.39 2.03
CA GLU A 45 -18.14 -2.44 2.82
C GLU A 45 -17.44 -2.05 4.13
N VAL A 46 -16.78 -3.00 4.80
CA VAL A 46 -16.02 -2.74 6.05
C VAL A 46 -14.89 -1.74 5.81
N MET A 47 -14.15 -1.94 4.72
CA MET A 47 -13.03 -1.06 4.39
C MET A 47 -13.50 0.31 3.90
N LEU A 48 -14.57 0.37 3.10
CA LEU A 48 -15.16 1.62 2.65
C LEU A 48 -15.67 2.45 3.83
N GLU A 49 -16.38 1.84 4.77
CA GLU A 49 -16.86 2.52 5.98
C GLU A 49 -15.70 3.06 6.82
N LEU A 50 -14.64 2.27 7.01
CA LEU A 50 -13.45 2.68 7.74
C LEU A 50 -12.77 3.87 7.08
N GLN A 51 -12.47 3.79 5.77
CA GLN A 51 -11.78 4.85 5.03
C GLN A 51 -12.62 6.13 4.93
N THR A 52 -13.93 6.00 4.73
CA THR A 52 -14.86 7.12 4.77
C THR A 52 -14.86 7.81 6.14
N SER A 53 -14.81 7.03 7.24
CA SER A 53 -14.74 7.59 8.59
C SER A 53 -13.45 8.38 8.83
N TYR A 54 -12.31 7.91 8.31
CA TYR A 54 -11.04 8.63 8.38
C TYR A 54 -11.08 9.94 7.58
N LEU A 55 -11.57 9.91 6.34
CA LEU A 55 -11.73 11.13 5.51
C LEU A 55 -12.63 12.15 6.21
N ASN A 56 -13.78 11.73 6.75
CA ASN A 56 -14.68 12.59 7.50
C ASN A 56 -14.08 13.17 8.79
N ALA A 57 -13.09 12.48 9.37
CA ALA A 57 -12.32 12.97 10.52
C ALA A 57 -11.23 13.97 10.13
N GLY A 58 -10.96 14.18 8.84
CA GLY A 58 -9.99 15.16 8.35
C GLY A 58 -8.69 14.57 7.83
N THR A 59 -8.66 13.27 7.52
CA THR A 59 -7.53 12.63 6.83
C THR A 59 -7.36 13.20 5.42
N ASP A 60 -6.13 13.49 5.03
CA ASP A 60 -5.75 13.96 3.70
C ASP A 60 -5.34 12.83 2.77
N ILE A 61 -4.71 11.78 3.31
CA ILE A 61 -4.15 10.68 2.54
C ILE A 61 -4.61 9.34 3.15
N LEU A 62 -5.29 8.53 2.35
CA LEU A 62 -5.61 7.15 2.67
C LEU A 62 -4.48 6.22 2.21
N TYR A 63 -4.13 5.25 3.02
CA TYR A 63 -3.39 4.08 2.57
C TYR A 63 -4.33 3.14 1.80
N ALA A 64 -4.02 2.85 0.53
CA ALA A 64 -4.64 1.70 -0.11
C ALA A 64 -4.24 0.44 0.69
N PRO A 65 -5.16 -0.47 0.97
CA PRO A 65 -4.86 -1.63 1.81
C PRO A 65 -4.04 -2.68 1.04
N THR A 66 -2.88 -2.26 0.50
CA THR A 66 -1.96 -3.07 -0.31
C THR A 66 -0.71 -3.49 0.45
N PHE A 67 -0.71 -3.27 1.76
CA PHE A 67 0.40 -3.44 2.70
C PHE A 67 1.18 -4.75 2.49
N THR A 68 0.52 -5.91 2.52
CA THR A 68 1.19 -7.20 2.30
C THR A 68 0.91 -7.79 0.91
N CYS A 69 0.54 -6.95 -0.08
CA CYS A 69 0.14 -7.41 -1.41
C CYS A 69 1.31 -7.53 -2.40
N ASN A 70 2.53 -7.80 -1.91
CA ASN A 70 3.66 -8.19 -2.74
C ASN A 70 3.68 -9.72 -2.98
N ARG A 71 4.38 -10.17 -4.04
CA ARG A 71 4.41 -11.56 -4.44
C ARG A 71 4.84 -12.53 -3.33
N LEU A 72 5.83 -12.16 -2.50
CA LEU A 72 6.35 -13.04 -1.47
C LEU A 72 5.37 -13.20 -0.33
N LYS A 73 4.72 -12.13 0.10
CA LYS A 73 3.66 -12.17 1.11
C LYS A 73 2.43 -12.92 0.62
N LEU A 74 1.97 -12.65 -0.58
CA LEU A 74 0.83 -13.36 -1.17
C LEU A 74 1.09 -14.86 -1.32
N ARG A 75 2.35 -15.27 -1.56
CA ARG A 75 2.74 -16.68 -1.63
C ARG A 75 2.50 -17.44 -0.33
N GLU A 76 2.58 -16.79 0.83
CA GLU A 76 2.27 -17.41 2.12
C GLU A 76 0.81 -17.93 2.18
N TYR A 77 -0.06 -17.38 1.33
CA TYR A 77 -1.48 -17.74 1.21
C TYR A 77 -1.85 -18.43 -0.11
N GLY A 78 -0.86 -18.73 -0.98
CA GLY A 78 -1.10 -19.30 -2.32
C GLY A 78 -1.79 -18.34 -3.28
N LEU A 79 -1.60 -17.01 -3.07
CA LEU A 79 -2.25 -15.93 -3.82
C LEU A 79 -1.29 -15.13 -4.70
N GLU A 80 -0.04 -15.55 -4.88
CA GLU A 80 0.98 -14.84 -5.64
C GLU A 80 0.58 -14.53 -7.09
N ASN A 81 -0.24 -15.38 -7.70
CA ASN A 81 -0.76 -15.20 -9.06
C ASN A 81 -1.88 -14.14 -9.13
N ASN A 82 -2.41 -13.72 -8.00
CA ASN A 82 -3.48 -12.72 -7.90
C ASN A 82 -2.94 -11.30 -7.64
N LEU A 83 -1.62 -11.11 -7.55
CA LEU A 83 -0.97 -9.83 -7.20
C LEU A 83 -1.55 -8.67 -8.01
N TYR A 84 -1.59 -8.80 -9.33
CA TYR A 84 -2.08 -7.74 -10.21
C TYR A 84 -3.52 -7.35 -9.87
N GLN A 85 -4.44 -8.31 -9.91
CA GLN A 85 -5.86 -8.01 -9.71
C GLN A 85 -6.16 -7.52 -8.29
N MET A 86 -5.51 -8.12 -7.28
CA MET A 86 -5.72 -7.71 -5.89
C MET A 86 -5.28 -6.26 -5.66
N ASN A 87 -4.08 -5.86 -6.10
CA ASN A 87 -3.63 -4.48 -5.96
C ASN A 87 -4.54 -3.50 -6.71
N MET A 88 -4.97 -3.84 -7.95
CA MET A 88 -5.92 -3.02 -8.72
C MET A 88 -7.22 -2.80 -7.96
N ASP A 89 -7.83 -3.86 -7.43
CA ASP A 89 -9.12 -3.80 -6.75
C ASP A 89 -9.03 -3.06 -5.39
N LEU A 90 -7.94 -3.25 -4.66
CA LEU A 90 -7.71 -2.59 -3.37
C LEU A 90 -7.50 -1.08 -3.54
N VAL A 91 -6.73 -0.66 -4.54
CA VAL A 91 -6.57 0.77 -4.86
C VAL A 91 -7.90 1.36 -5.34
N ALA A 92 -8.65 0.64 -6.19
CA ALA A 92 -9.95 1.10 -6.65
C ALA A 92 -10.93 1.33 -5.50
N LEU A 93 -10.88 0.50 -4.46
CA LEU A 93 -11.71 0.64 -3.26
C LEU A 93 -11.39 1.93 -2.51
N SER A 94 -10.12 2.26 -2.29
CA SER A 94 -9.70 3.52 -1.66
C SER A 94 -10.06 4.75 -2.51
N LYS A 95 -9.92 4.64 -3.83
CA LYS A 95 -10.35 5.70 -4.76
C LYS A 95 -11.85 5.93 -4.74
N GLN A 96 -12.64 4.87 -4.53
CA GLN A 96 -14.08 4.99 -4.33
C GLN A 96 -14.38 5.80 -3.07
N ALA A 97 -13.74 5.51 -1.93
CA ALA A 97 -13.93 6.28 -0.69
C ALA A 97 -13.61 7.78 -0.87
N VAL A 98 -12.47 8.09 -1.55
CA VAL A 98 -12.08 9.47 -1.87
C VAL A 98 -13.12 10.14 -2.78
N ALA A 99 -13.61 9.45 -3.81
CA ALA A 99 -14.61 10.00 -4.72
C ALA A 99 -15.95 10.28 -4.03
N GLU A 100 -16.39 9.41 -3.13
CA GLU A 100 -17.63 9.58 -2.36
C GLU A 100 -17.54 10.73 -1.34
N CYS A 101 -16.36 10.91 -0.71
CA CYS A 101 -16.13 12.03 0.23
C CYS A 101 -15.79 13.34 -0.48
N GLY A 102 -15.36 13.32 -1.74
CA GLY A 102 -15.03 14.50 -2.53
C GLY A 102 -13.67 15.12 -2.21
N HIS A 103 -12.84 14.50 -1.40
CA HIS A 103 -11.48 14.95 -1.06
C HIS A 103 -10.58 13.79 -0.64
N GLY A 104 -9.26 14.00 -0.65
CA GLY A 104 -8.24 13.06 -0.23
C GLY A 104 -7.37 12.56 -1.39
N TYR A 105 -6.28 11.90 -1.03
CA TYR A 105 -5.34 11.24 -1.93
C TYR A 105 -5.22 9.78 -1.54
N VAL A 106 -4.77 8.94 -2.46
CA VAL A 106 -4.56 7.50 -2.23
C VAL A 106 -3.08 7.17 -2.35
N ALA A 107 -2.48 6.69 -1.26
CA ALA A 107 -1.12 6.17 -1.23
C ALA A 107 -1.10 4.67 -1.49
N GLY A 108 -0.28 4.21 -2.44
CA GLY A 108 0.05 2.80 -2.56
C GLY A 108 0.98 2.40 -1.42
N ASP A 109 0.56 1.48 -0.59
CA ASP A 109 1.26 1.09 0.63
C ASP A 109 2.15 -0.14 0.38
N LEU A 110 3.42 -0.02 0.76
CA LEU A 110 4.49 -1.01 0.56
C LEU A 110 5.15 -1.34 1.89
N THR A 111 5.24 -2.61 2.22
CA THR A 111 5.96 -3.08 3.41
C THR A 111 7.01 -4.14 3.09
N MET A 112 7.64 -4.68 4.13
CA MET A 112 8.62 -5.74 4.03
C MET A 112 8.08 -7.00 3.33
N THR A 113 8.98 -7.75 2.70
CA THR A 113 8.65 -9.04 2.06
C THR A 113 8.56 -10.21 3.03
N GLY A 114 9.17 -10.07 4.21
CA GLY A 114 9.32 -11.14 5.20
C GLY A 114 10.53 -12.05 4.96
N GLU A 115 11.23 -11.88 3.84
CA GLU A 115 12.42 -12.67 3.52
C GLU A 115 13.70 -11.94 3.94
N MET A 116 14.73 -12.69 4.32
CA MET A 116 16.03 -12.12 4.66
C MET A 116 16.94 -12.06 3.44
N LEU A 117 17.64 -10.93 3.31
CA LEU A 117 18.67 -10.73 2.30
C LEU A 117 19.94 -11.54 2.60
N TYR A 118 20.65 -11.92 1.53
CA TYR A 118 21.99 -12.49 1.65
C TYR A 118 22.92 -11.52 2.40
N PRO A 119 23.82 -12.00 3.31
CA PRO A 119 24.12 -13.41 3.59
C PRO A 119 23.25 -14.05 4.70
N MET A 120 22.35 -13.30 5.35
CA MET A 120 21.51 -13.81 6.44
C MET A 120 20.37 -14.70 5.92
N GLY A 121 19.89 -14.42 4.72
CA GLY A 121 18.91 -15.22 3.98
C GLY A 121 19.42 -15.57 2.58
N LYS A 122 18.48 -15.89 1.67
CA LYS A 122 18.82 -16.32 0.31
C LYS A 122 18.50 -15.25 -0.74
N LEU A 123 17.66 -14.27 -0.41
CA LEU A 123 17.19 -13.27 -1.35
C LEU A 123 18.32 -12.31 -1.73
N GLN A 124 18.55 -12.10 -3.01
CA GLN A 124 19.53 -11.14 -3.50
C GLN A 124 18.89 -9.73 -3.55
N PHE A 125 19.73 -8.69 -3.42
CA PHE A 125 19.25 -7.31 -3.37
C PHE A 125 18.54 -6.90 -4.68
N GLU A 126 19.11 -7.28 -5.81
CA GLU A 126 18.53 -6.99 -7.13
C GLU A 126 17.18 -7.70 -7.34
N GLU A 127 17.07 -8.94 -6.86
CA GLU A 127 15.81 -9.68 -6.89
C GLU A 127 14.74 -9.02 -6.01
N LEU A 128 15.13 -8.49 -4.85
CA LEU A 128 14.24 -7.72 -3.99
C LEU A 128 13.74 -6.43 -4.67
N VAL A 129 14.63 -5.71 -5.37
CA VAL A 129 14.25 -4.54 -6.16
C VAL A 129 13.20 -4.92 -7.22
N ASP A 130 13.39 -6.04 -7.92
CA ASP A 130 12.44 -6.49 -8.94
C ASP A 130 11.08 -6.91 -8.35
N ILE A 131 11.06 -7.48 -7.15
CA ILE A 131 9.81 -7.79 -6.42
C ILE A 131 9.03 -6.51 -6.11
N TYR A 132 9.68 -5.45 -5.64
CA TYR A 132 9.01 -4.17 -5.41
C TYR A 132 8.57 -3.51 -6.72
N LYS A 133 9.36 -3.57 -7.78
CA LYS A 133 8.95 -3.06 -9.10
C LYS A 133 7.66 -3.72 -9.60
N GLU A 134 7.50 -5.02 -9.37
CA GLU A 134 6.29 -5.74 -9.77
C GLU A 134 5.04 -5.13 -9.13
N GLN A 135 5.03 -4.93 -7.81
CA GLN A 135 3.90 -4.33 -7.10
C GLN A 135 3.72 -2.85 -7.48
N ILE A 136 4.80 -2.07 -7.49
CA ILE A 136 4.76 -0.64 -7.79
C ILE A 136 4.18 -0.36 -9.19
N LYS A 137 4.51 -1.16 -10.20
CA LYS A 137 3.92 -1.03 -11.54
C LYS A 137 2.40 -1.10 -11.49
N VAL A 138 1.86 -2.03 -10.74
CA VAL A 138 0.41 -2.19 -10.59
C VAL A 138 -0.19 -1.02 -9.83
N LEU A 139 0.44 -0.55 -8.74
CA LEU A 139 -0.04 0.60 -7.96
C LEU A 139 -0.08 1.88 -8.80
N VAL A 140 0.92 2.09 -9.66
CA VAL A 140 0.96 3.22 -10.60
C VAL A 140 -0.15 3.10 -11.63
N GLU A 141 -0.35 1.91 -12.22
CA GLU A 141 -1.42 1.63 -13.19
C GLU A 141 -2.81 1.81 -12.58
N ALA A 142 -2.99 1.39 -11.33
CA ALA A 142 -4.22 1.58 -10.55
C ALA A 142 -4.50 3.06 -10.22
N GLY A 143 -3.50 3.92 -10.40
CA GLY A 143 -3.62 5.37 -10.27
C GLY A 143 -3.49 5.87 -8.83
N CYS A 144 -2.58 5.30 -8.03
CA CYS A 144 -2.17 5.89 -6.77
C CYS A 144 -1.60 7.31 -6.98
N ASP A 145 -1.82 8.19 -6.02
CA ASP A 145 -1.31 9.56 -6.06
C ASP A 145 0.13 9.67 -5.58
N LEU A 146 0.53 8.78 -4.66
CA LEU A 146 1.86 8.66 -4.07
C LEU A 146 2.10 7.21 -3.62
N LEU A 147 3.33 6.92 -3.20
CA LEU A 147 3.71 5.66 -2.58
C LEU A 147 4.16 5.90 -1.15
N VAL A 148 3.90 4.95 -0.27
CA VAL A 148 4.42 4.93 1.09
C VAL A 148 5.19 3.63 1.31
N VAL A 149 6.39 3.75 1.87
CA VAL A 149 7.25 2.64 2.27
C VAL A 149 7.32 2.63 3.78
N GLU A 150 6.57 1.73 4.41
CA GLU A 150 6.44 1.71 5.86
C GLU A 150 6.73 0.35 6.49
N THR A 151 6.90 0.35 7.81
CA THR A 151 7.06 -0.87 8.63
C THR A 151 8.15 -1.80 8.11
N MET A 152 9.25 -1.23 7.64
CA MET A 152 10.39 -1.98 7.12
C MET A 152 11.30 -2.47 8.25
N MET A 153 11.68 -3.75 8.21
CA MET A 153 12.58 -4.36 9.20
C MET A 153 14.06 -4.14 8.88
N SER A 154 14.38 -3.68 7.68
CA SER A 154 15.75 -3.55 7.18
C SER A 154 15.92 -2.29 6.34
N LEU A 155 17.00 -1.53 6.61
CA LEU A 155 17.38 -0.38 5.78
C LEU A 155 17.65 -0.78 4.33
N ALA A 156 18.22 -1.98 4.12
CA ALA A 156 18.47 -2.48 2.77
C ALA A 156 17.16 -2.72 2.00
N GLU A 157 16.15 -3.25 2.67
CA GLU A 157 14.83 -3.48 2.09
C GLU A 157 14.12 -2.14 1.78
N THR A 158 14.17 -1.18 2.70
CA THR A 158 13.68 0.20 2.45
C THR A 158 14.35 0.80 1.21
N ARG A 159 15.67 0.67 1.09
CA ARG A 159 16.42 1.17 -0.07
C ARG A 159 15.98 0.49 -1.37
N ALA A 160 15.76 -0.82 -1.34
CA ALA A 160 15.30 -1.56 -2.53
C ALA A 160 13.93 -1.05 -3.01
N ALA A 161 12.98 -0.83 -2.08
CA ALA A 161 11.66 -0.28 -2.41
C ALA A 161 11.76 1.14 -3.01
N VAL A 162 12.57 2.02 -2.40
CA VAL A 162 12.76 3.40 -2.91
C VAL A 162 13.47 3.41 -4.26
N ILE A 163 14.47 2.55 -4.48
CA ILE A 163 15.13 2.40 -5.79
C ILE A 163 14.12 1.93 -6.83
N ALA A 164 13.35 0.88 -6.51
CA ALA A 164 12.31 0.36 -7.40
C ALA A 164 11.30 1.45 -7.79
N ALA A 165 10.83 2.24 -6.82
CA ALA A 165 9.89 3.33 -7.08
C ALA A 165 10.47 4.38 -8.03
N ASN A 166 11.70 4.84 -7.79
CA ASN A 166 12.36 5.85 -8.63
C ASN A 166 12.68 5.35 -10.05
N GLU A 167 12.84 4.04 -10.25
CA GLU A 167 13.06 3.46 -11.58
C GLU A 167 11.74 3.25 -12.36
N ILE A 168 10.60 3.12 -11.67
CA ILE A 168 9.32 2.83 -12.31
C ILE A 168 8.49 4.08 -12.57
N CYS A 169 8.53 5.09 -11.67
CA CYS A 169 7.63 6.23 -11.77
C CYS A 169 8.21 7.51 -11.15
N ASP A 170 7.51 8.62 -11.40
CA ASP A 170 7.79 9.93 -10.80
C ASP A 170 6.87 10.28 -9.64
N LEU A 171 6.12 9.29 -9.11
CA LEU A 171 5.27 9.52 -7.94
C LEU A 171 6.11 9.93 -6.72
N PRO A 172 5.56 10.74 -5.82
CA PRO A 172 6.13 10.96 -4.49
C PRO A 172 6.27 9.63 -3.72
N VAL A 173 7.36 9.51 -2.93
CA VAL A 173 7.60 8.35 -2.06
C VAL A 173 7.98 8.85 -0.68
#